data_bdcd271191bab0e087369e07ebcf17b4
#
_entry.id   bdcd271191bab0e087369e07ebcf17b4
#
_cell.length_a   1.000
_cell.length_b   1.000
_cell.length_c   1.000
_cell.angle_alpha   90.00
_cell.angle_beta   90.00
_cell.angle_gamma   90.00
#
_symmetry.space_group_name_H-M   'P 1'
#
loop_
_entity.id
_entity.type
_entity.pdbx_description
1 polymer ?
#
loop_
_entity_poly.entity_id
_entity_poly.type
_entity_poly.pdbx_seq_one_letter_code
_entity_poly.pdbx_strand_id
1 'polypeptide(L)'
;MVVSIAAFLPKLAKLSLNSISRSTMHAPELIGMLPYVPLVSGDNDIPSHPLLGDELALPSLLRIPTLRELRIHDTHLGDPLWAKTPAACHLQVLELGGCVHESNDVNSIFIERIMSTIGPTVDEASLSTAIGSNVTFSEPTATPLKRLRKLRILPFFPVDSVVDTMAKLSGSPIESVSVKCFEDDVVDVCSAVEDFLNLRVERGFYKNLTCIDVSIKAGDLSTSSAFEVEERADAARRLQEFCTHLHIESSVRQSDGCPAISQSDAGLPVRTALLCH
;
A
#
# COMPACT_ATOMS: atom_id res chain seq x y z
N MET A 1 -22.92 -2.42 -0.01
CA MET A 1 -22.92 -3.91 0.06
C MET A 1 -21.66 -4.48 0.71
N VAL A 2 -20.43 -4.29 0.17
CA VAL A 2 -19.20 -4.91 0.75
C VAL A 2 -19.00 -4.49 2.20
N VAL A 3 -19.13 -3.21 2.52
CA VAL A 3 -18.96 -2.67 3.87
C VAL A 3 -20.01 -3.24 4.83
N SER A 4 -21.26 -3.36 4.39
CA SER A 4 -22.32 -3.98 5.19
C SER A 4 -22.03 -5.44 5.49
N ILE A 5 -21.59 -6.22 4.49
CA ILE A 5 -21.21 -7.64 4.71
C ILE A 5 -20.07 -7.74 5.72
N ALA A 6 -19.03 -6.92 5.56
CA ALA A 6 -17.87 -6.91 6.45
C ALA A 6 -18.31 -6.63 7.92
N ALA A 7 -19.26 -5.74 8.11
CA ALA A 7 -19.76 -5.39 9.44
C ALA A 7 -20.51 -6.52 10.16
N PHE A 8 -21.11 -7.43 9.41
CA PHE A 8 -21.79 -8.61 9.99
C PHE A 8 -20.83 -9.75 10.36
N LEU A 9 -19.53 -9.61 10.07
CA LEU A 9 -18.53 -10.63 10.39
C LEU A 9 -17.84 -10.32 11.73
N PRO A 10 -18.28 -10.91 12.85
CA PRO A 10 -17.85 -10.50 14.20
C PRO A 10 -16.38 -10.79 14.50
N LYS A 11 -15.72 -11.60 13.67
CA LYS A 11 -14.29 -11.97 13.81
C LYS A 11 -13.45 -11.52 12.62
N LEU A 12 -13.95 -10.58 11.81
CA LEU A 12 -13.22 -10.10 10.65
C LEU A 12 -11.94 -9.39 11.09
N ALA A 13 -10.79 -10.00 10.81
CA ALA A 13 -9.49 -9.45 11.14
C ALA A 13 -8.71 -8.99 9.90
N LYS A 14 -8.99 -9.59 8.73
CA LYS A 14 -8.29 -9.31 7.48
C LYS A 14 -9.31 -9.07 6.37
N LEU A 15 -9.15 -7.98 5.65
CA LEU A 15 -9.99 -7.62 4.51
C LEU A 15 -9.11 -7.17 3.34
N SER A 16 -9.34 -7.76 2.18
CA SER A 16 -8.73 -7.34 0.93
C SER A 16 -9.82 -6.97 -0.06
N LEU A 17 -9.72 -5.77 -0.61
CA LEU A 17 -10.63 -5.20 -1.58
C LEU A 17 -9.87 -4.90 -2.86
N ASN A 18 -10.43 -5.29 -3.99
CA ASN A 18 -9.84 -5.00 -5.30
C ASN A 18 -10.95 -4.60 -6.26
N SER A 19 -10.72 -3.53 -7.01
CA SER A 19 -11.65 -3.02 -8.03
C SER A 19 -13.08 -2.79 -7.50
N ILE A 20 -13.20 -2.18 -6.31
CA ILE A 20 -14.50 -1.92 -5.69
C ILE A 20 -15.06 -0.61 -6.23
N SER A 21 -16.27 -0.71 -6.80
CA SER A 21 -17.05 0.44 -7.26
C SER A 21 -17.74 1.14 -6.12
N ARG A 22 -17.84 2.47 -6.20
CA ARG A 22 -18.61 3.27 -5.26
C ARG A 22 -20.04 3.48 -5.74
N SER A 23 -20.95 3.61 -4.81
CA SER A 23 -22.32 4.06 -5.11
C SER A 23 -22.31 5.50 -5.62
N THR A 24 -23.13 5.79 -6.63
CA THR A 24 -23.36 7.16 -7.12
C THR A 24 -23.86 8.12 -6.06
N MET A 25 -24.52 7.59 -5.04
CA MET A 25 -25.00 8.40 -3.91
C MET A 25 -23.90 8.88 -2.99
N HIS A 26 -22.83 8.10 -2.84
CA HIS A 26 -21.70 8.44 -1.98
C HIS A 26 -20.55 9.13 -2.73
N ALA A 27 -20.65 9.17 -4.05
CA ALA A 27 -19.66 9.82 -4.90
C ALA A 27 -20.34 10.44 -6.14
N PRO A 28 -21.29 11.39 -5.94
CA PRO A 28 -22.00 12.01 -7.05
C PRO A 28 -21.06 12.75 -8.02
N GLU A 29 -19.89 13.17 -7.53
CA GLU A 29 -18.83 13.79 -8.33
C GLU A 29 -18.23 12.84 -9.38
N LEU A 30 -18.40 11.53 -9.23
CA LEU A 30 -17.93 10.54 -10.21
C LEU A 30 -18.91 10.33 -11.36
N ILE A 31 -20.12 10.89 -11.30
CA ILE A 31 -21.11 10.76 -12.37
C ILE A 31 -20.57 11.46 -13.63
N GLY A 32 -20.31 10.66 -14.65
CA GLY A 32 -19.81 11.13 -15.95
C GLY A 32 -18.31 11.42 -16.01
N MET A 33 -17.56 11.33 -14.92
CA MET A 33 -16.11 11.52 -14.92
C MET A 33 -15.33 10.26 -15.27
N LEU A 34 -15.84 9.09 -14.92
CA LEU A 34 -15.17 7.81 -15.11
C LEU A 34 -16.10 6.84 -15.84
N PRO A 35 -16.02 6.73 -17.19
CA PRO A 35 -16.94 5.92 -17.97
C PRO A 35 -16.86 4.41 -17.70
N TYR A 36 -15.83 3.98 -16.97
CA TYR A 36 -15.57 2.56 -16.72
C TYR A 36 -15.73 2.13 -15.24
N VAL A 37 -15.95 3.06 -14.32
CA VAL A 37 -16.27 2.67 -12.94
C VAL A 37 -17.74 2.31 -12.90
N PRO A 38 -18.10 1.03 -12.65
CA PRO A 38 -19.50 0.66 -12.52
C PRO A 38 -20.07 1.36 -11.28
N LEU A 39 -20.95 2.32 -11.52
CA LEU A 39 -21.66 3.04 -10.48
C LEU A 39 -22.83 2.17 -10.03
N VAL A 40 -22.76 1.67 -8.81
CA VAL A 40 -23.87 0.92 -8.22
C VAL A 40 -24.89 1.92 -7.68
N SER A 41 -26.06 1.98 -8.32
CA SER A 41 -27.20 2.73 -7.80
C SER A 41 -27.93 1.90 -6.74
N GLY A 42 -28.36 2.51 -5.63
CA GLY A 42 -29.36 1.92 -4.77
C GLY A 42 -28.92 1.39 -3.42
N ASP A 43 -27.97 2.02 -2.74
CA ASP A 43 -27.66 1.69 -1.34
C ASP A 43 -28.71 2.28 -0.34
N ASN A 44 -29.78 2.89 -0.87
CA ASN A 44 -30.83 3.54 -0.04
C ASN A 44 -31.63 2.57 0.82
N ASP A 45 -31.71 1.31 0.43
CA ASP A 45 -32.53 0.30 1.08
C ASP A 45 -31.77 -0.53 2.13
N ILE A 46 -30.49 -0.18 2.38
CA ILE A 46 -29.70 -0.88 3.41
C ILE A 46 -29.96 -0.20 4.74
N PRO A 47 -30.54 -0.90 5.72
CA PRO A 47 -30.80 -0.33 7.03
C PRO A 47 -29.50 0.08 7.71
N SER A 48 -29.57 1.12 8.55
CA SER A 48 -28.41 1.58 9.32
C SER A 48 -27.80 0.42 10.14
N HIS A 49 -26.47 0.32 10.11
CA HIS A 49 -25.77 -0.70 10.85
C HIS A 49 -25.41 -0.20 12.26
N PRO A 50 -25.62 -0.99 13.34
CA PRO A 50 -25.35 -0.56 14.71
C PRO A 50 -23.93 -0.02 14.95
N LEU A 51 -22.93 -0.58 14.26
CA LEU A 51 -21.52 -0.16 14.38
C LEU A 51 -21.13 0.90 13.34
N LEU A 52 -21.68 0.84 12.12
CA LEU A 52 -21.23 1.64 10.99
C LEU A 52 -22.10 2.87 10.73
N GLY A 53 -23.32 2.91 11.31
CA GLY A 53 -24.29 3.98 11.07
C GLY A 53 -24.92 3.91 9.68
N ASP A 54 -25.44 5.04 9.22
CA ASP A 54 -26.19 5.14 7.97
C ASP A 54 -25.25 5.27 6.73
N GLU A 55 -24.02 5.68 6.96
CA GLU A 55 -23.05 5.88 5.88
C GLU A 55 -22.15 4.65 5.72
N LEU A 56 -22.51 3.76 4.79
CA LEU A 56 -21.76 2.54 4.50
C LEU A 56 -20.65 2.75 3.45
N ALA A 57 -19.83 3.76 3.68
CA ALA A 57 -18.68 4.07 2.86
C ALA A 57 -17.43 3.27 3.27
N LEU A 58 -16.41 3.17 2.38
CA LEU A 58 -15.16 2.46 2.70
C LEU A 58 -14.52 2.90 4.03
N PRO A 59 -14.46 4.20 4.37
CA PRO A 59 -13.92 4.64 5.65
C PRO A 59 -14.64 4.04 6.87
N SER A 60 -15.90 3.64 6.73
CA SER A 60 -16.66 3.01 7.82
C SER A 60 -16.07 1.66 8.27
N LEU A 61 -15.25 1.01 7.43
CA LEU A 61 -14.50 -0.20 7.81
C LEU A 61 -13.59 0.05 9.02
N LEU A 62 -13.12 1.27 9.22
CA LEU A 62 -12.27 1.64 10.36
C LEU A 62 -13.02 1.53 11.71
N ARG A 63 -14.33 1.47 11.69
CA ARG A 63 -15.16 1.27 12.89
C ARG A 63 -15.25 -0.20 13.33
N ILE A 64 -14.74 -1.14 12.52
CA ILE A 64 -14.75 -2.58 12.86
C ILE A 64 -13.60 -2.87 13.83
N PRO A 65 -13.85 -3.10 15.12
CA PRO A 65 -12.77 -3.13 16.14
C PRO A 65 -11.86 -4.35 16.01
N THR A 66 -12.30 -5.41 15.33
CA THR A 66 -11.52 -6.63 15.11
C THR A 66 -10.58 -6.54 13.91
N LEU A 67 -10.76 -5.54 13.02
CA LEU A 67 -9.96 -5.40 11.81
C LEU A 67 -8.49 -5.10 12.16
N ARG A 68 -7.57 -5.87 11.58
CA ARG A 68 -6.12 -5.76 11.77
C ARG A 68 -5.36 -5.54 10.47
N GLU A 69 -5.87 -6.09 9.37
CA GLU A 69 -5.27 -5.94 8.05
C GLU A 69 -6.33 -5.42 7.08
N LEU A 70 -6.00 -4.32 6.41
CA LEU A 70 -6.83 -3.73 5.35
C LEU A 70 -5.96 -3.55 4.11
N ARG A 71 -6.38 -4.16 3.00
CA ARG A 71 -5.74 -4.03 1.70
C ARG A 71 -6.75 -3.53 0.70
N ILE A 72 -6.42 -2.46 -0.01
CA ILE A 72 -7.30 -1.83 -0.99
C ILE A 72 -6.49 -1.56 -2.25
N HIS A 73 -6.92 -2.13 -3.36
CA HIS A 73 -6.28 -1.95 -4.67
C HIS A 73 -7.33 -1.57 -5.71
N ASP A 74 -6.88 -0.86 -6.73
CA ASP A 74 -7.69 -0.47 -7.89
C ASP A 74 -9.10 0.00 -7.50
N THR A 75 -9.16 0.87 -6.49
CA THR A 75 -10.40 1.34 -5.90
C THR A 75 -10.30 2.84 -5.70
N HIS A 76 -11.35 3.59 -6.05
CA HIS A 76 -11.40 5.01 -5.80
C HIS A 76 -11.35 5.32 -4.30
N LEU A 77 -10.33 6.05 -3.86
CA LEU A 77 -10.06 6.36 -2.46
C LEU A 77 -10.46 7.79 -2.05
N GLY A 78 -11.11 8.54 -2.96
CA GLY A 78 -11.40 9.97 -2.81
C GLY A 78 -12.49 10.33 -1.80
N ASP A 79 -12.95 9.40 -0.96
CA ASP A 79 -13.99 9.67 0.01
C ASP A 79 -13.53 10.67 1.09
N PRO A 80 -14.20 11.82 1.24
CA PRO A 80 -13.86 12.80 2.27
C PRO A 80 -14.05 12.29 3.70
N LEU A 81 -14.80 11.21 3.89
CA LEU A 81 -15.03 10.59 5.20
C LEU A 81 -13.75 9.93 5.76
N TRP A 82 -12.74 9.64 4.93
CA TRP A 82 -11.45 9.17 5.45
C TRP A 82 -10.87 10.10 6.52
N ALA A 83 -11.03 11.43 6.34
CA ALA A 83 -10.54 12.41 7.30
C ALA A 83 -11.42 12.59 8.54
N LYS A 84 -12.65 12.08 8.50
CA LYS A 84 -13.67 12.33 9.55
C LYS A 84 -14.03 11.08 10.36
N THR A 85 -13.78 9.89 9.80
CA THR A 85 -14.17 8.63 10.45
C THR A 85 -13.17 8.26 11.54
N PRO A 86 -13.59 8.20 12.81
CA PRO A 86 -12.71 7.77 13.87
C PRO A 86 -12.38 6.28 13.71
N ALA A 87 -11.11 5.95 13.82
CA ALA A 87 -10.67 4.56 13.79
C ALA A 87 -10.95 3.89 15.16
N ALA A 88 -11.82 2.89 15.16
CA ALA A 88 -12.02 2.01 16.32
C ALA A 88 -11.15 0.75 16.23
N CYS A 89 -10.61 0.47 15.04
CA CYS A 89 -9.69 -0.63 14.82
C CYS A 89 -8.23 -0.22 15.12
N HIS A 90 -7.40 -1.23 15.39
CA HIS A 90 -5.94 -1.09 15.45
C HIS A 90 -5.35 -1.84 14.27
N LEU A 91 -5.23 -1.16 13.13
CA LEU A 91 -4.65 -1.74 11.94
C LEU A 91 -3.15 -2.01 12.18
N GLN A 92 -2.76 -3.26 11.99
CA GLN A 92 -1.36 -3.66 11.97
C GLN A 92 -0.78 -3.48 10.57
N VAL A 93 -1.56 -3.84 9.55
CA VAL A 93 -1.15 -3.77 8.14
C VAL A 93 -2.15 -2.95 7.36
N LEU A 94 -1.65 -1.96 6.65
CA LEU A 94 -2.38 -1.16 5.68
C LEU A 94 -1.68 -1.26 4.33
N GLU A 95 -2.39 -1.75 3.31
CA GLU A 95 -1.90 -1.83 1.95
C GLU A 95 -2.81 -1.01 1.03
N LEU A 96 -2.24 -0.03 0.37
CA LEU A 96 -2.94 0.91 -0.50
C LEU A 96 -2.37 0.89 -1.91
N GLY A 97 -3.23 0.60 -2.87
CA GLY A 97 -2.95 0.71 -4.29
C GLY A 97 -3.81 1.79 -4.93
N GLY A 98 -3.25 2.51 -5.90
CA GLY A 98 -3.97 3.50 -6.66
C GLY A 98 -5.08 2.89 -7.52
N CYS A 99 -6.07 3.69 -7.86
CA CYS A 99 -7.08 3.36 -8.85
C CYS A 99 -6.50 3.57 -10.26
N VAL A 100 -6.56 2.54 -11.10
CA VAL A 100 -6.00 2.60 -12.47
C VAL A 100 -6.70 3.63 -13.37
N HIS A 101 -7.91 4.05 -12.99
CA HIS A 101 -8.69 5.04 -13.74
C HIS A 101 -8.41 6.50 -13.32
N GLU A 102 -7.53 6.71 -12.34
CA GLU A 102 -7.16 8.03 -11.83
C GLU A 102 -5.70 8.34 -12.12
N SER A 103 -5.36 9.62 -12.19
CA SER A 103 -3.96 10.02 -12.30
C SER A 103 -3.18 9.70 -11.03
N ASN A 104 -1.86 9.54 -11.17
CA ASN A 104 -0.97 9.31 -10.03
C ASN A 104 -1.05 10.43 -8.98
N ASP A 105 -1.21 11.68 -9.42
CA ASP A 105 -1.35 12.83 -8.51
C ASP A 105 -2.60 12.75 -7.66
N VAL A 106 -3.73 12.38 -8.27
CA VAL A 106 -5.01 12.21 -7.56
C VAL A 106 -4.93 11.06 -6.57
N ASN A 107 -4.41 9.92 -6.99
CA ASN A 107 -4.18 8.78 -6.11
C ASN A 107 -3.25 9.15 -4.93
N SER A 108 -2.18 9.88 -5.19
CA SER A 108 -1.23 10.34 -4.18
C SER A 108 -1.88 11.21 -3.10
N ILE A 109 -2.77 12.13 -3.50
CA ILE A 109 -3.52 12.98 -2.56
C ILE A 109 -4.44 12.14 -1.66
N PHE A 110 -5.10 11.14 -2.23
CA PHE A 110 -6.00 10.28 -1.47
C PHE A 110 -5.24 9.39 -0.48
N ILE A 111 -4.14 8.80 -0.92
CA ILE A 111 -3.28 7.98 -0.05
C ILE A 111 -2.72 8.82 1.10
N GLU A 112 -2.25 10.04 0.82
CA GLU A 112 -1.81 10.96 1.85
C GLU A 112 -2.89 11.22 2.91
N ARG A 113 -4.11 11.50 2.47
CA ARG A 113 -5.26 11.72 3.38
C ARG A 113 -5.52 10.52 4.27
N ILE A 114 -5.50 9.32 3.70
CA ILE A 114 -5.72 8.07 4.43
C ILE A 114 -4.57 7.85 5.43
N MET A 115 -3.33 7.98 4.99
CA MET A 115 -2.16 7.80 5.85
C MET A 115 -2.14 8.81 7.01
N SER A 116 -2.54 10.05 6.79
CA SER A 116 -2.63 11.06 7.84
C SER A 116 -3.65 10.69 8.93
N THR A 117 -4.72 10.00 8.55
CA THR A 117 -5.80 9.63 9.48
C THR A 117 -5.50 8.33 10.22
N ILE A 118 -5.04 7.30 9.51
CA ILE A 118 -4.90 5.93 10.03
C ILE A 118 -3.45 5.65 10.44
N GLY A 119 -2.51 6.31 9.79
CA GLY A 119 -1.07 6.05 9.94
C GLY A 119 -0.58 5.95 11.38
N PRO A 120 -1.10 6.76 12.36
CA PRO A 120 -0.68 6.64 13.75
C PRO A 120 -0.91 5.26 14.39
N THR A 121 -1.80 4.43 13.82
CA THR A 121 -2.13 3.09 14.36
C THR A 121 -1.43 1.95 13.63
N VAL A 122 -0.82 2.20 12.48
CA VAL A 122 -0.30 1.19 11.54
C VAL A 122 1.14 0.81 11.89
N ASP A 123 1.41 -0.48 11.95
CA ASP A 123 2.76 -1.02 12.16
C ASP A 123 3.49 -1.28 10.83
N GLU A 124 2.74 -1.65 9.78
CA GLU A 124 3.26 -1.94 8.44
C GLU A 124 2.41 -1.27 7.37
N ALA A 125 3.03 -0.49 6.49
CA ALA A 125 2.40 0.12 5.33
C ALA A 125 2.98 -0.44 4.03
N SER A 126 2.08 -0.75 3.07
CA SER A 126 2.45 -1.19 1.72
C SER A 126 1.81 -0.25 0.71
N LEU A 127 2.60 0.27 -0.22
CA LEU A 127 2.18 1.30 -1.18
C LEU A 127 2.52 0.87 -2.60
N SER A 128 1.58 1.02 -3.53
CA SER A 128 1.84 0.94 -4.99
C SER A 128 1.73 2.31 -5.68
N THR A 129 1.54 3.38 -4.92
CA THR A 129 1.43 4.76 -5.41
C THR A 129 2.15 5.68 -4.43
N ALA A 130 2.77 6.73 -4.94
CA ALA A 130 3.50 7.71 -4.15
C ALA A 130 2.58 8.43 -3.14
N ILE A 131 3.17 8.89 -2.05
CA ILE A 131 2.49 9.79 -1.12
C ILE A 131 2.56 11.22 -1.68
N GLY A 132 1.46 11.96 -1.65
CA GLY A 132 1.35 13.32 -2.17
C GLY A 132 2.39 14.30 -1.62
N SER A 133 2.61 15.41 -2.34
CA SER A 133 3.70 16.36 -2.02
C SER A 133 3.40 17.32 -0.88
N ASN A 134 2.15 17.39 -0.42
CA ASN A 134 1.68 18.51 0.43
C ASN A 134 1.82 18.28 1.94
N VAL A 135 2.13 17.06 2.40
CA VAL A 135 2.33 16.76 3.83
C VAL A 135 3.68 16.07 4.02
N THR A 136 4.49 16.65 4.86
CA THR A 136 5.68 15.99 5.38
C THR A 136 5.32 15.39 6.74
N PHE A 137 5.24 14.08 6.81
CA PHE A 137 5.08 13.37 8.09
C PHE A 137 6.29 13.52 9.04
N SER A 138 7.28 14.30 8.60
CA SER A 138 8.54 14.55 9.30
C SER A 138 8.58 15.86 10.07
N GLU A 139 7.61 16.75 9.90
CA GLU A 139 7.61 18.01 10.67
C GLU A 139 7.20 17.76 12.13
N PRO A 140 7.76 18.52 13.09
CA PRO A 140 7.46 18.36 14.53
C PRO A 140 5.97 18.55 14.85
N THR A 141 5.22 19.23 13.99
CA THR A 141 3.78 19.48 14.11
C THR A 141 2.93 18.40 13.41
N ALA A 142 3.50 17.68 12.44
CA ALA A 142 2.83 16.56 11.82
C ALA A 142 2.87 15.38 12.80
N THR A 143 1.74 14.70 12.98
CA THR A 143 1.68 13.50 13.81
C THR A 143 2.55 12.44 13.14
N PRO A 144 3.77 12.16 13.62
CA PRO A 144 4.61 11.15 13.00
C PRO A 144 3.87 9.80 13.07
N LEU A 145 4.09 8.95 12.07
CA LEU A 145 3.56 7.59 12.10
C LEU A 145 4.32 6.79 13.14
N LYS A 146 4.03 7.05 14.42
CA LYS A 146 4.83 6.60 15.59
C LYS A 146 4.99 5.09 15.69
N ARG A 147 4.11 4.34 15.05
CA ARG A 147 4.12 2.88 15.09
C ARG A 147 4.65 2.24 13.83
N LEU A 148 4.80 3.00 12.74
CA LEU A 148 5.23 2.47 11.45
C LEU A 148 6.68 1.97 11.53
N ARG A 149 6.85 0.65 11.47
CA ARG A 149 8.15 -0.02 11.53
C ARG A 149 8.54 -0.66 10.21
N LYS A 150 7.56 -0.97 9.37
CA LYS A 150 7.81 -1.63 8.09
C LYS A 150 7.15 -0.86 6.96
N LEU A 151 7.95 -0.53 5.96
CA LEU A 151 7.49 0.07 4.72
C LEU A 151 7.70 -0.94 3.58
N ARG A 152 6.65 -1.18 2.81
CA ARG A 152 6.74 -1.97 1.58
C ARG A 152 6.34 -1.11 0.39
N ILE A 153 7.19 -1.08 -0.60
CA ILE A 153 6.91 -0.51 -1.91
C ILE A 153 6.56 -1.68 -2.82
N LEU A 154 5.37 -1.61 -3.42
CA LEU A 154 4.81 -2.68 -4.25
C LEU A 154 5.18 -2.47 -5.72
N PRO A 155 5.06 -3.49 -6.58
CA PRO A 155 5.21 -3.32 -8.03
C PRO A 155 4.26 -2.23 -8.56
N PHE A 156 4.65 -1.57 -9.65
CA PHE A 156 3.98 -0.40 -10.25
C PHE A 156 4.13 0.92 -9.47
N PHE A 157 4.86 0.92 -8.36
CA PHE A 157 5.19 2.18 -7.69
C PHE A 157 6.13 3.00 -8.60
N PRO A 158 5.87 4.32 -8.80
CA PRO A 158 6.75 5.17 -9.60
C PRO A 158 8.15 5.25 -8.98
N VAL A 159 9.17 4.75 -9.67
CA VAL A 159 10.55 4.68 -9.14
C VAL A 159 11.07 6.07 -8.78
N ASP A 160 10.78 7.08 -9.61
CA ASP A 160 11.16 8.48 -9.38
C ASP A 160 10.60 9.05 -8.06
N SER A 161 9.54 8.42 -7.51
CA SER A 161 8.89 8.86 -6.27
C SER A 161 9.33 8.09 -5.03
N VAL A 162 10.23 7.11 -5.16
CA VAL A 162 10.70 6.27 -4.04
C VAL A 162 11.39 7.11 -2.98
N VAL A 163 12.38 7.90 -3.39
CA VAL A 163 13.17 8.77 -2.48
C VAL A 163 12.27 9.76 -1.75
N ASP A 164 11.40 10.44 -2.49
CA ASP A 164 10.48 11.44 -1.92
C ASP A 164 9.50 10.82 -0.93
N THR A 165 8.92 9.67 -1.27
CA THR A 165 7.99 8.98 -0.39
C THR A 165 8.68 8.51 0.90
N MET A 166 9.87 7.95 0.79
CA MET A 166 10.65 7.54 1.95
C MET A 166 11.07 8.74 2.80
N ALA A 167 11.48 9.84 2.17
CA ALA A 167 11.82 11.09 2.88
C ALA A 167 10.62 11.68 3.64
N LYS A 168 9.42 11.63 3.08
CA LYS A 168 8.18 12.07 3.76
C LYS A 168 7.86 11.26 5.00
N LEU A 169 8.22 9.98 5.03
CA LEU A 169 8.03 9.10 6.18
C LEU A 169 9.21 9.13 7.18
N SER A 170 10.16 10.04 7.02
CA SER A 170 11.42 10.10 7.76
C SER A 170 11.27 10.24 9.27
N GLY A 171 10.15 10.80 9.76
CA GLY A 171 9.84 10.90 11.19
C GLY A 171 9.34 9.59 11.83
N SER A 172 9.12 8.54 11.04
CA SER A 172 8.61 7.26 11.51
C SER A 172 9.75 6.34 11.95
N PRO A 173 9.56 5.49 12.97
CA PRO A 173 10.59 4.58 13.47
C PRO A 173 10.75 3.34 12.59
N ILE A 174 10.93 3.53 11.27
CA ILE A 174 11.02 2.43 10.30
C ILE A 174 12.30 1.62 10.56
N GLU A 175 12.10 0.31 10.70
CA GLU A 175 13.13 -0.69 10.95
C GLU A 175 13.45 -1.50 9.70
N SER A 176 12.46 -1.66 8.79
CA SER A 176 12.61 -2.46 7.58
C SER A 176 11.93 -1.80 6.39
N VAL A 177 12.63 -1.80 5.26
CA VAL A 177 12.11 -1.37 3.96
C VAL A 177 12.17 -2.55 3.00
N SER A 178 11.07 -2.86 2.34
CA SER A 178 11.02 -3.87 1.28
C SER A 178 10.51 -3.23 -0.01
N VAL A 179 11.23 -3.39 -1.09
CA VAL A 179 10.85 -2.89 -2.40
C VAL A 179 10.62 -4.08 -3.33
N LYS A 180 9.44 -4.15 -3.92
CA LYS A 180 9.10 -5.12 -4.96
C LYS A 180 9.05 -4.42 -6.31
N CYS A 181 9.82 -4.89 -7.26
CA CYS A 181 9.89 -4.31 -8.60
C CYS A 181 9.84 -5.40 -9.68
N PHE A 182 9.64 -4.99 -10.91
CA PHE A 182 9.84 -5.86 -12.06
C PHE A 182 11.33 -5.90 -12.44
N GLU A 183 11.70 -6.88 -13.26
CA GLU A 183 13.09 -7.05 -13.68
C GLU A 183 13.66 -5.81 -14.35
N ASP A 184 12.85 -5.11 -15.15
CA ASP A 184 13.28 -3.92 -15.90
C ASP A 184 13.54 -2.71 -15.00
N ASP A 185 12.93 -2.67 -13.82
CA ASP A 185 13.05 -1.55 -12.86
C ASP A 185 14.19 -1.74 -11.85
N VAL A 186 14.89 -2.88 -11.83
CA VAL A 186 15.83 -3.25 -10.77
C VAL A 186 16.97 -2.24 -10.63
N VAL A 187 17.54 -1.79 -11.75
CA VAL A 187 18.67 -0.85 -11.76
C VAL A 187 18.25 0.48 -11.15
N ASP A 188 17.12 1.00 -11.60
CA ASP A 188 16.58 2.29 -11.16
C ASP A 188 16.14 2.23 -9.68
N VAL A 189 15.53 1.13 -9.27
CA VAL A 189 15.15 0.90 -7.86
C VAL A 189 16.38 0.83 -6.96
N CYS A 190 17.41 0.08 -7.34
CA CYS A 190 18.65 0.03 -6.56
C CYS A 190 19.28 1.41 -6.43
N SER A 191 19.34 2.17 -7.53
CA SER A 191 19.84 3.55 -7.54
C SER A 191 19.01 4.47 -6.64
N ALA A 192 17.67 4.41 -6.72
CA ALA A 192 16.79 5.22 -5.86
C ALA A 192 16.97 4.88 -4.36
N VAL A 193 17.16 3.61 -4.03
CA VAL A 193 17.44 3.20 -2.64
C VAL A 193 18.81 3.69 -2.17
N GLU A 194 19.84 3.64 -3.02
CA GLU A 194 21.17 4.21 -2.73
C GLU A 194 21.07 5.72 -2.48
N ASP A 195 20.35 6.46 -3.33
CA ASP A 195 20.12 7.90 -3.16
C ASP A 195 19.40 8.22 -1.86
N PHE A 196 18.39 7.44 -1.51
CA PHE A 196 17.72 7.59 -0.22
C PHE A 196 18.69 7.31 0.95
N LEU A 197 19.53 6.30 0.86
CA LEU A 197 20.49 5.98 1.93
C LEU A 197 21.53 7.10 2.10
N ASN A 198 21.97 7.75 1.00
CA ASN A 198 22.81 8.93 1.07
C ASN A 198 22.10 10.07 1.81
N LEU A 199 20.86 10.37 1.42
CA LEU A 199 20.03 11.38 2.08
C LEU A 199 19.78 11.05 3.57
N ARG A 200 19.59 9.76 3.89
CA ARG A 200 19.46 9.27 5.26
C ARG A 200 20.68 9.61 6.12
N VAL A 201 21.88 9.35 5.58
CA VAL A 201 23.15 9.66 6.27
C VAL A 201 23.29 11.14 6.51
N GLU A 202 23.01 11.96 5.51
CA GLU A 202 23.12 13.42 5.60
C GLU A 202 22.14 14.04 6.60
N ARG A 203 20.90 13.55 6.64
CA ARG A 203 19.81 14.15 7.41
C ARG A 203 19.45 13.40 8.69
N GLY A 204 20.01 12.22 8.90
CA GLY A 204 19.72 11.40 10.07
C GLY A 204 18.34 10.76 10.10
N PHE A 205 17.77 10.45 8.92
CA PHE A 205 16.49 9.75 8.80
C PHE A 205 16.59 8.28 9.20
N TYR A 206 15.46 7.64 9.48
CA TYR A 206 15.33 6.20 9.72
C TYR A 206 16.43 5.63 10.62
N LYS A 207 16.62 6.21 11.80
CA LYS A 207 17.68 5.81 12.74
C LYS A 207 17.63 4.33 13.13
N ASN A 208 16.42 3.75 13.07
CA ASN A 208 16.18 2.35 13.43
C ASN A 208 16.24 1.39 12.24
N LEU A 209 16.56 1.87 11.03
CA LEU A 209 16.60 1.03 9.85
C LEU A 209 17.72 -0.01 9.95
N THR A 210 17.33 -1.27 9.96
CA THR A 210 18.22 -2.43 10.07
C THR A 210 18.19 -3.34 8.86
N CYS A 211 17.13 -3.26 8.05
CA CYS A 211 16.95 -4.19 6.93
C CYS A 211 16.38 -3.50 5.69
N ILE A 212 16.97 -3.83 4.54
CA ILE A 212 16.46 -3.48 3.21
C ILE A 212 16.36 -4.76 2.38
N ASP A 213 15.19 -5.01 1.80
CA ASP A 213 14.93 -6.16 0.94
C ASP A 213 14.40 -5.71 -0.41
N VAL A 214 15.06 -6.10 -1.50
CA VAL A 214 14.61 -5.87 -2.87
C VAL A 214 14.20 -7.20 -3.46
N SER A 215 12.92 -7.34 -3.79
CA SER A 215 12.32 -8.54 -4.37
C SER A 215 11.97 -8.29 -5.83
N ILE A 216 12.55 -9.06 -6.72
CA ILE A 216 12.35 -8.94 -8.16
C ILE A 216 11.25 -9.91 -8.60
N LYS A 217 10.22 -9.39 -9.23
CA LYS A 217 9.18 -10.19 -9.86
C LYS A 217 9.56 -10.50 -11.30
N ALA A 218 9.66 -11.79 -11.63
CA ALA A 218 9.90 -12.20 -13.00
C ALA A 218 8.78 -11.69 -13.92
N GLY A 219 9.16 -11.09 -15.05
CA GLY A 219 8.23 -10.74 -16.12
C GLY A 219 7.81 -11.98 -16.89
N ASP A 220 6.56 -12.03 -17.34
CA ASP A 220 6.01 -13.18 -18.08
C ASP A 220 6.69 -13.45 -19.44
N LEU A 221 7.51 -12.52 -19.95
CA LEU A 221 8.07 -12.56 -21.31
C LEU A 221 9.52 -12.05 -21.42
N SER A 222 10.26 -11.88 -20.34
CA SER A 222 11.60 -11.27 -20.45
C SER A 222 12.63 -12.23 -21.02
N THR A 223 12.93 -12.07 -22.31
CA THR A 223 14.20 -12.52 -22.90
C THR A 223 15.28 -11.47 -22.61
N SER A 224 15.69 -11.38 -21.35
CA SER A 224 16.74 -10.44 -20.97
C SER A 224 18.06 -10.79 -21.66
N SER A 225 18.73 -9.80 -22.22
CA SER A 225 20.07 -9.97 -22.77
C SER A 225 21.09 -10.27 -21.65
N ALA A 226 22.20 -10.91 -21.99
CA ALA A 226 23.26 -11.16 -21.02
C ALA A 226 23.79 -9.86 -20.38
N PHE A 227 23.80 -8.77 -21.15
CA PHE A 227 24.22 -7.44 -20.69
C PHE A 227 23.27 -6.89 -19.60
N GLU A 228 21.96 -6.98 -19.81
CA GLU A 228 20.96 -6.51 -18.81
C GLU A 228 21.01 -7.33 -17.52
N VAL A 229 21.28 -8.63 -17.62
CA VAL A 229 21.47 -9.50 -16.45
C VAL A 229 22.70 -9.08 -15.64
N GLU A 230 23.81 -8.76 -16.32
CA GLU A 230 25.04 -8.29 -15.68
C GLU A 230 24.85 -6.92 -15.02
N GLU A 231 24.17 -5.98 -15.70
CA GLU A 231 23.88 -4.65 -15.18
C GLU A 231 23.02 -4.71 -13.90
N ARG A 232 21.98 -5.56 -13.89
CA ARG A 232 21.14 -5.80 -12.68
C ARG A 232 21.95 -6.40 -11.54
N ALA A 233 22.82 -7.37 -11.85
CA ALA A 233 23.68 -7.99 -10.84
C ALA A 233 24.66 -6.98 -10.24
N ASP A 234 25.21 -6.10 -11.06
CA ASP A 234 26.10 -5.02 -10.61
C ASP A 234 25.37 -3.99 -9.75
N ALA A 235 24.16 -3.58 -10.13
CA ALA A 235 23.33 -2.67 -9.33
C ALA A 235 23.00 -3.30 -7.96
N ALA A 236 22.58 -4.56 -7.96
CA ALA A 236 22.28 -5.30 -6.72
C ALA A 236 23.52 -5.40 -5.80
N ARG A 237 24.69 -5.69 -6.37
CA ARG A 237 25.94 -5.79 -5.63
C ARG A 237 26.34 -4.45 -5.02
N ARG A 238 26.27 -3.34 -5.77
CA ARG A 238 26.58 -1.99 -5.26
C ARG A 238 25.69 -1.64 -4.08
N LEU A 239 24.37 -1.86 -4.20
CA LEU A 239 23.44 -1.62 -3.11
C LEU A 239 23.77 -2.46 -1.86
N GLN A 240 24.11 -3.75 -2.02
CA GLN A 240 24.50 -4.62 -0.90
C GLN A 240 25.81 -4.17 -0.23
N GLU A 241 26.80 -3.78 -1.01
CA GLU A 241 28.06 -3.23 -0.50
C GLU A 241 27.83 -1.94 0.28
N PHE A 242 26.97 -1.06 -0.24
CA PHE A 242 26.61 0.20 0.41
C PHE A 242 25.86 -0.04 1.72
N CYS A 243 24.86 -0.92 1.73
CA CYS A 243 24.15 -1.31 2.94
C CYS A 243 25.08 -1.91 4.01
N THR A 244 26.02 -2.77 3.58
CA THR A 244 27.02 -3.37 4.47
C THR A 244 27.88 -2.31 5.15
N HIS A 245 28.30 -1.29 4.38
CA HIS A 245 29.06 -0.16 4.93
C HIS A 245 28.27 0.63 5.98
N LEU A 246 26.96 0.70 5.84
CA LEU A 246 26.06 1.36 6.77
C LEU A 246 25.56 0.45 7.90
N HIS A 247 26.04 -0.77 7.99
CA HIS A 247 25.57 -1.80 8.94
C HIS A 247 24.08 -2.11 8.81
N ILE A 248 23.56 -2.11 7.59
CA ILE A 248 22.19 -2.47 7.26
C ILE A 248 22.20 -3.85 6.60
N GLU A 249 21.38 -4.76 7.10
CA GLU A 249 21.18 -6.05 6.44
C GLU A 249 20.42 -5.83 5.14
N SER A 250 20.92 -6.39 4.04
CA SER A 250 20.31 -6.23 2.72
C SER A 250 20.22 -7.53 1.95
N SER A 251 19.13 -7.71 1.20
CA SER A 251 18.97 -8.80 0.26
C SER A 251 18.37 -8.30 -1.06
N VAL A 252 18.86 -8.84 -2.17
CA VAL A 252 18.28 -8.66 -3.50
C VAL A 252 18.03 -10.06 -4.05
N ARG A 253 16.77 -10.42 -4.30
CA ARG A 253 16.41 -11.78 -4.69
C ARG A 253 15.26 -11.82 -5.68
N GLN A 254 15.27 -12.80 -6.55
CA GLN A 254 14.08 -13.12 -7.34
C GLN A 254 12.99 -13.64 -6.41
N SER A 255 11.81 -13.08 -6.55
CA SER A 255 10.61 -13.60 -5.90
C SER A 255 10.16 -14.80 -6.73
N ASP A 256 10.33 -16.01 -6.21
CA ASP A 256 9.73 -17.20 -6.81
C ASP A 256 8.24 -16.91 -7.02
N GLY A 257 7.78 -17.03 -8.25
CA GLY A 257 6.37 -16.86 -8.60
C GLY A 257 5.55 -17.71 -7.64
N CYS A 258 4.48 -17.14 -7.10
CA CYS A 258 3.55 -17.83 -6.22
C CYS A 258 3.34 -19.25 -6.75
N PRO A 259 3.59 -20.32 -5.97
CA PRO A 259 3.37 -21.67 -6.48
C PRO A 259 1.92 -21.74 -6.94
N ALA A 260 1.73 -22.13 -8.20
CA ALA A 260 0.42 -22.44 -8.73
C ALA A 260 -0.29 -23.30 -7.70
N ILE A 261 -1.50 -22.91 -7.32
CA ILE A 261 -2.35 -23.67 -6.39
C ILE A 261 -2.46 -25.08 -6.97
N SER A 262 -1.63 -26.00 -6.47
CA SER A 262 -1.81 -27.40 -6.77
C SER A 262 -3.13 -27.82 -6.10
N GLN A 263 -4.10 -28.11 -6.94
CA GLN A 263 -5.32 -28.81 -6.54
C GLN A 263 -4.94 -30.20 -6.05
N SER A 264 -4.66 -30.37 -4.77
CA SER A 264 -4.80 -31.62 -4.04
C SER A 264 -4.58 -31.31 -2.54
N ASP A 265 -5.66 -31.08 -1.81
CA ASP A 265 -6.01 -31.88 -0.65
C ASP A 265 -7.27 -31.30 0.02
N ALA A 266 -8.21 -32.20 0.21
CA ALA A 266 -9.47 -31.96 0.87
C ALA A 266 -9.26 -31.61 2.35
N GLY A 267 -9.58 -30.36 2.70
CA GLY A 267 -9.54 -29.87 4.08
C GLY A 267 -10.00 -28.43 4.13
N LEU A 268 -11.30 -28.20 4.21
CA LEU A 268 -11.94 -26.89 4.27
C LEU A 268 -11.34 -26.00 5.36
N PRO A 269 -10.90 -24.76 4.99
CA PRO A 269 -11.50 -23.59 5.59
C PRO A 269 -12.14 -22.71 4.52
N VAL A 270 -13.35 -22.26 4.80
CA VAL A 270 -14.16 -21.37 3.97
C VAL A 270 -13.37 -20.10 3.64
N ARG A 271 -12.80 -20.03 2.43
CA ARG A 271 -12.34 -18.81 1.81
C ARG A 271 -13.49 -18.25 1.01
N THR A 272 -14.17 -17.27 1.57
CA THR A 272 -15.15 -16.49 0.81
C THR A 272 -14.39 -15.51 -0.07
N ALA A 273 -14.04 -15.93 -1.28
CA ALA A 273 -13.67 -15.02 -2.35
C ALA A 273 -14.98 -14.55 -3.00
N LEU A 274 -15.41 -13.34 -2.67
CA LEU A 274 -16.49 -12.67 -3.39
C LEU A 274 -15.93 -12.14 -4.71
N LEU A 275 -15.97 -12.94 -5.76
CA LEU A 275 -15.89 -12.48 -7.14
C LEU A 275 -17.27 -11.93 -7.52
N CYS A 276 -17.39 -10.62 -7.60
CA CYS A 276 -18.53 -9.97 -8.25
C CYS A 276 -18.19 -9.79 -9.74
N HIS A 277 -18.96 -10.44 -10.60
CA HIS A 277 -19.02 -10.13 -12.04
C HIS A 277 -19.93 -8.93 -12.26
#